data_a16dd96242357115c7b91e484a56df20
#
_entry.id   a16dd96242357115c7b91e484a56df20
#
_cell.length_a   1.000
_cell.length_b   1.000
_cell.length_c   1.000
_cell.angle_alpha   90.00
_cell.angle_beta   90.00
_cell.angle_gamma   90.00
#
_symmetry.space_group_name_H-M   'P 1'
#
loop_
_entity.id
_entity.type
_entity.pdbx_description
1 polymer ?
#
loop_
_entity_poly.entity_id
_entity_poly.type
_entity_poly.pdbx_seq_one_letter_code
_entity_poly.pdbx_strand_id
1 'polypeptide(L)'
;MRKIFNKKIAILFFSLICACLVNAAPVKSENEAVKLVIKSVIKHNIYGVKNENDLKCFRFYIDETAEEFEIDVRSNNEKCGGDPNVEPRLFSYIVNKKTGKLATDSFEYAKKKGIDWDGSYLPID
;
A
#
# COMPACT_ATOMS: atom_id res chain seq x y z
N MET A 1 19.29 0.50 -45.78
CA MET A 1 19.11 -0.76 -45.07
C MET A 1 19.60 -0.75 -43.63
N ARG A 2 20.85 -0.39 -43.37
CA ARG A 2 21.39 -0.34 -41.99
C ARG A 2 20.62 0.59 -41.06
N LYS A 3 20.22 1.75 -41.54
CA LYS A 3 19.45 2.72 -40.74
C LYS A 3 18.07 2.20 -40.33
N ILE A 4 17.42 1.45 -41.22
CA ILE A 4 16.11 0.86 -40.94
C ILE A 4 16.25 -0.26 -39.92
N PHE A 5 17.28 -1.06 -40.02
CA PHE A 5 17.56 -2.14 -39.07
C PHE A 5 17.85 -1.61 -37.67
N ASN A 6 18.66 -0.56 -37.57
CA ASN A 6 18.98 0.07 -36.28
C ASN A 6 17.74 0.69 -35.63
N LYS A 7 16.84 1.27 -36.42
CA LYS A 7 15.58 1.79 -35.93
C LYS A 7 14.70 0.69 -35.33
N LYS A 8 14.65 -0.46 -35.97
CA LYS A 8 13.88 -1.60 -35.45
C LYS A 8 14.43 -2.09 -34.11
N ILE A 9 15.73 -2.19 -33.98
CA ILE A 9 16.39 -2.57 -32.73
C ILE A 9 16.08 -1.54 -31.63
N ALA A 10 16.17 -0.25 -31.95
CA ALA A 10 15.89 0.82 -31.00
C ALA A 10 14.44 0.78 -30.52
N ILE A 11 13.48 0.50 -31.40
CA ILE A 11 12.05 0.36 -31.04
C ILE A 11 11.83 -0.83 -30.12
N LEU A 12 12.46 -1.97 -30.40
CA LEU A 12 12.35 -3.15 -29.54
C LEU A 12 12.90 -2.90 -28.14
N PHE A 13 14.04 -2.24 -28.06
CA PHE A 13 14.66 -1.87 -26.79
C PHE A 13 13.76 -0.91 -25.98
N PHE A 14 13.17 0.08 -26.64
CA PHE A 14 12.25 1.02 -26.04
C PHE A 14 11.00 0.31 -25.51
N SER A 15 10.47 -0.67 -26.23
CA SER A 15 9.32 -1.47 -25.77
C SER A 15 9.62 -2.23 -24.48
N LEU A 16 10.81 -2.78 -24.33
CA LEU A 16 11.23 -3.45 -23.10
C LEU A 16 11.28 -2.50 -21.92
N ILE A 17 11.81 -1.29 -22.10
CA ILE A 17 11.85 -0.26 -21.06
C ILE A 17 10.43 0.14 -20.64
N CYS A 18 9.53 0.34 -21.60
CA CYS A 18 8.13 0.64 -21.31
C CYS A 18 7.43 -0.47 -20.52
N ALA A 19 7.70 -1.73 -20.82
CA ALA A 19 7.16 -2.86 -20.08
C ALA A 19 7.60 -2.86 -18.62
N CYS A 20 8.84 -2.48 -18.32
CA CYS A 20 9.34 -2.34 -16.96
C CYS A 20 8.67 -1.20 -16.21
N LEU A 21 8.30 -0.11 -16.89
CA LEU A 21 7.63 1.06 -16.27
C LEU A 21 6.17 0.80 -15.92
N VAL A 22 5.54 -0.23 -16.50
CA VAL A 22 4.15 -0.60 -16.20
C VAL A 22 3.96 -0.98 -14.73
N ASN A 23 5.01 -1.45 -14.04
CA ASN A 23 4.95 -1.83 -12.64
C ASN A 23 4.93 -0.64 -11.67
N ALA A 24 5.29 0.56 -12.15
CA ALA A 24 5.25 1.79 -11.36
C ALA A 24 3.99 2.57 -11.73
N ALA A 25 2.94 2.42 -10.93
CA ALA A 25 1.65 3.03 -11.20
C ALA A 25 1.42 4.22 -10.26
N PRO A 26 1.28 5.45 -10.80
CA PRO A 26 0.94 6.61 -9.98
C PRO A 26 -0.40 6.44 -9.28
N VAL A 27 -0.48 6.93 -8.05
CA VAL A 27 -1.71 6.95 -7.24
C VAL A 27 -2.23 8.38 -7.18
N LYS A 28 -3.42 8.61 -7.72
CA LYS A 28 -3.95 9.97 -7.94
C LYS A 28 -5.03 10.38 -6.95
N SER A 29 -5.61 9.45 -6.23
CA SER A 29 -6.72 9.74 -5.33
C SER A 29 -6.62 8.95 -4.03
N GLU A 30 -7.32 9.45 -3.01
CA GLU A 30 -7.47 8.76 -1.73
C GLU A 30 -8.09 7.37 -1.91
N ASN A 31 -9.10 7.26 -2.77
CA ASN A 31 -9.75 5.98 -3.04
C ASN A 31 -8.78 4.95 -3.62
N GLU A 32 -7.93 5.36 -4.55
CA GLU A 32 -6.90 4.47 -5.10
C GLU A 32 -5.91 4.03 -4.02
N ALA A 33 -5.49 4.95 -3.17
CA ALA A 33 -4.58 4.67 -2.07
C ALA A 33 -5.18 3.67 -1.08
N VAL A 34 -6.43 3.88 -0.66
CA VAL A 34 -7.13 2.97 0.26
C VAL A 34 -7.30 1.58 -0.36
N LYS A 35 -7.61 1.48 -1.64
CA LYS A 35 -7.73 0.18 -2.32
C LYS A 35 -6.42 -0.59 -2.31
N LEU A 36 -5.29 0.09 -2.52
CA LEU A 36 -3.97 -0.54 -2.44
C LEU A 36 -3.68 -1.05 -1.02
N VAL A 37 -4.00 -0.26 -0.01
CA VAL A 37 -3.82 -0.64 1.38
C VAL A 37 -4.69 -1.85 1.73
N ILE A 38 -5.94 -1.84 1.36
CA ILE A 38 -6.87 -2.95 1.59
C ILE A 38 -6.34 -4.23 0.96
N LYS A 39 -5.90 -4.15 -0.29
CA LYS A 39 -5.33 -5.30 -0.99
C LYS A 39 -4.11 -5.87 -0.27
N SER A 40 -3.24 -5.01 0.22
CA SER A 40 -2.05 -5.39 0.98
C SER A 40 -2.42 -6.03 2.33
N VAL A 41 -3.34 -5.44 3.06
CA VAL A 41 -3.83 -5.96 4.35
C VAL A 41 -4.39 -7.37 4.19
N ILE A 42 -5.18 -7.61 3.16
CA ILE A 42 -5.75 -8.92 2.84
C ILE A 42 -4.65 -9.91 2.44
N LYS A 43 -3.77 -9.50 1.54
CA LYS A 43 -2.66 -10.34 1.06
C LYS A 43 -1.78 -10.85 2.19
N HIS A 44 -1.49 -9.99 3.17
CA HIS A 44 -0.61 -10.32 4.29
C HIS A 44 -1.37 -10.76 5.55
N ASN A 45 -2.69 -10.86 5.48
CA ASN A 45 -3.56 -11.24 6.61
C ASN A 45 -3.29 -10.41 7.87
N ILE A 46 -3.05 -9.11 7.72
CA ILE A 46 -2.78 -8.23 8.85
C ILE A 46 -4.01 -8.19 9.75
N TYR A 47 -3.83 -8.37 11.06
CA TYR A 47 -4.91 -8.50 12.03
C TYR A 47 -5.95 -9.57 11.66
N GLY A 48 -5.49 -10.65 11.01
CA GLY A 48 -6.36 -11.76 10.62
C GLY A 48 -7.33 -11.47 9.49
N VAL A 49 -7.19 -10.34 8.81
CA VAL A 49 -8.06 -9.96 7.68
C VAL A 49 -7.81 -10.89 6.50
N LYS A 50 -8.85 -11.56 6.05
CA LYS A 50 -8.80 -12.49 4.91
C LYS A 50 -9.58 -12.01 3.69
N ASN A 51 -10.55 -11.12 3.91
CA ASN A 51 -11.41 -10.59 2.85
C ASN A 51 -11.96 -9.22 3.27
N GLU A 52 -12.66 -8.57 2.36
CA GLU A 52 -13.21 -7.23 2.62
C GLU A 52 -14.23 -7.19 3.77
N ASN A 53 -14.96 -8.28 3.99
CA ASN A 53 -15.94 -8.33 5.08
C ASN A 53 -15.25 -8.20 6.45
N ASP A 54 -14.02 -8.66 6.58
CA ASP A 54 -13.26 -8.54 7.82
C ASP A 54 -12.84 -7.10 8.13
N LEU A 55 -12.96 -6.19 7.16
CA LEU A 55 -12.59 -4.78 7.31
C LEU A 55 -13.66 -3.94 8.01
N LYS A 56 -14.83 -4.49 8.28
CA LYS A 56 -15.94 -3.76 8.91
C LYS A 56 -15.61 -3.22 10.30
N CYS A 57 -14.61 -3.81 10.96
CA CYS A 57 -14.15 -3.40 12.29
C CYS A 57 -13.02 -2.35 12.22
N PHE A 58 -12.68 -1.87 11.04
CA PHE A 58 -11.64 -0.87 10.84
C PHE A 58 -12.21 0.44 10.35
N ARG A 59 -11.51 1.53 10.71
CA ARG A 59 -11.69 2.85 10.13
C ARG A 59 -10.39 3.31 9.52
N PHE A 60 -10.47 3.97 8.37
CA PHE A 60 -9.33 4.47 7.63
C PHE A 60 -9.35 6.00 7.65
N TYR A 61 -8.29 6.59 8.18
CA TYR A 61 -8.09 8.04 8.19
C TYR A 61 -6.93 8.38 7.28
N ILE A 62 -7.13 9.33 6.38
CA ILE A 62 -6.20 9.61 5.30
C ILE A 62 -5.70 11.04 5.42
N ASP A 63 -4.37 11.19 5.48
CA ASP A 63 -3.70 12.46 5.33
C ASP A 63 -2.92 12.46 4.03
N GLU A 64 -2.98 13.57 3.32
CA GLU A 64 -2.32 13.73 2.03
C GLU A 64 -1.22 14.77 2.12
N THR A 65 -0.02 14.42 1.63
CA THR A 65 1.07 15.36 1.39
C THR A 65 1.31 15.48 -0.12
N ALA A 66 2.27 16.31 -0.52
CA ALA A 66 2.64 16.44 -1.93
C ALA A 66 3.14 15.12 -2.53
N GLU A 67 3.74 14.25 -1.73
CA GLU A 67 4.46 13.06 -2.20
C GLU A 67 3.79 11.74 -1.86
N GLU A 68 2.94 11.71 -0.83
CA GLU A 68 2.38 10.47 -0.32
C GLU A 68 1.01 10.63 0.33
N PHE A 69 0.31 9.51 0.47
CA PHE A 69 -0.84 9.39 1.35
C PHE A 69 -0.40 8.62 2.59
N GLU A 70 -0.74 9.13 3.76
CA GLU A 70 -0.62 8.42 5.02
C GLU A 70 -1.99 7.93 5.46
N ILE A 71 -2.11 6.64 5.71
CA ILE A 71 -3.39 6.01 6.04
C ILE A 71 -3.28 5.36 7.40
N ASP A 72 -3.95 5.96 8.40
CA ASP A 72 -4.09 5.40 9.73
C ASP A 72 -5.24 4.43 9.75
N VAL A 73 -4.99 3.22 10.24
CA VAL A 73 -6.02 2.21 10.43
C VAL A 73 -6.32 2.11 11.91
N ARG A 74 -7.57 2.37 12.27
CA ARG A 74 -8.05 2.38 13.63
C ARG A 74 -9.17 1.37 13.85
N SER A 75 -9.31 0.91 15.09
CA SER A 75 -10.42 0.03 15.46
C SER A 75 -11.73 0.79 15.47
N ASN A 76 -12.79 0.19 14.91
CA ASN A 76 -14.15 0.69 15.02
C ASN A 76 -14.84 0.04 16.22
N ASN A 77 -14.56 0.55 17.41
CA ASN A 77 -15.12 0.01 18.65
C ASN A 77 -16.65 0.18 18.73
N GLU A 78 -17.17 1.24 18.15
CA GLU A 78 -18.61 1.48 18.09
C GLU A 78 -19.35 0.33 17.41
N LYS A 79 -18.78 -0.20 16.33
CA LYS A 79 -19.39 -1.28 15.55
C LYS A 79 -19.05 -2.67 16.06
N CYS A 80 -17.82 -2.87 16.53
CA CYS A 80 -17.27 -4.21 16.77
C CYS A 80 -16.99 -4.52 18.24
N GLY A 81 -17.34 -3.60 19.14
CA GLY A 81 -17.16 -3.80 20.58
C GLY A 81 -15.94 -3.05 21.13
N GLY A 82 -15.96 -2.86 22.42
CA GLY A 82 -15.00 -2.03 23.13
C GLY A 82 -15.60 -0.69 23.50
N ASP A 83 -14.79 0.23 24.03
CA ASP A 83 -15.25 1.56 24.40
C ASP A 83 -15.55 2.38 23.12
N PRO A 84 -16.81 2.76 22.86
CA PRO A 84 -17.18 3.49 21.66
C PRO A 84 -16.61 4.91 21.59
N ASN A 85 -16.10 5.42 22.71
CA ASN A 85 -15.53 6.77 22.76
C ASN A 85 -14.04 6.80 22.38
N VAL A 86 -13.42 5.65 22.14
CA VAL A 86 -12.02 5.55 21.72
C VAL A 86 -11.89 4.78 20.42
N GLU A 87 -10.91 5.18 19.62
CA GLU A 87 -10.56 4.54 18.36
C GLU A 87 -9.06 4.20 18.39
N PRO A 88 -8.69 3.05 18.98
CA PRO A 88 -7.28 2.67 19.05
C PRO A 88 -6.66 2.60 17.68
N ARG A 89 -5.49 3.20 17.52
CA ARG A 89 -4.69 3.07 16.32
C ARG A 89 -4.06 1.69 16.29
N LEU A 90 -4.22 0.99 15.18
CA LEU A 90 -3.70 -0.37 15.00
C LEU A 90 -2.38 -0.36 14.24
N PHE A 91 -2.35 0.31 13.11
CA PHE A 91 -1.16 0.47 12.27
C PHE A 91 -1.42 1.58 11.25
N SER A 92 -0.37 1.94 10.52
CA SER A 92 -0.47 2.90 9.43
C SER A 92 0.21 2.37 8.18
N TYR A 93 -0.17 2.92 7.05
CA TYR A 93 0.47 2.72 5.76
C TYR A 93 0.88 4.07 5.18
N ILE A 94 1.95 4.05 4.41
CA ILE A 94 2.33 5.15 3.52
C ILE A 94 2.24 4.65 2.10
N VAL A 95 1.59 5.43 1.23
CA VAL A 95 1.46 5.14 -0.19
C VAL A 95 2.18 6.23 -0.96
N ASN A 96 3.22 5.87 -1.71
CA ASN A 96 3.94 6.80 -2.56
C ASN A 96 3.08 7.16 -3.78
N LYS A 97 2.83 8.45 -4.00
CA LYS A 97 1.98 8.91 -5.09
C LYS A 97 2.53 8.64 -6.48
N LYS A 98 3.84 8.67 -6.65
CA LYS A 98 4.49 8.49 -7.95
C LYS A 98 4.58 7.03 -8.35
N THR A 99 4.85 6.15 -7.41
CA THR A 99 5.18 4.75 -7.67
C THR A 99 4.12 3.76 -7.24
N GLY A 100 3.21 4.18 -6.35
CA GLY A 100 2.26 3.26 -5.72
C GLY A 100 2.88 2.31 -4.72
N LYS A 101 4.15 2.47 -4.39
CA LYS A 101 4.82 1.63 -3.40
C LYS A 101 4.27 1.89 -2.01
N LEU A 102 4.16 0.81 -1.24
CA LEU A 102 3.61 0.82 0.10
C LEU A 102 4.68 0.59 1.14
N ALA A 103 4.48 1.19 2.30
CA ALA A 103 5.22 0.89 3.51
C ALA A 103 4.25 0.87 4.70
N THR A 104 4.56 0.09 5.72
CA THR A 104 3.71 -0.01 6.90
C THR A 104 4.54 -0.08 8.18
N ASP A 105 3.99 0.43 9.26
CA ASP A 105 4.57 0.30 10.60
C ASP A 105 3.90 -0.82 11.42
N SER A 106 3.18 -1.72 10.78
CA SER A 106 2.51 -2.83 11.44
C SER A 106 3.48 -3.70 12.22
N PHE A 107 3.27 -3.78 13.53
CA PHE A 107 4.01 -4.70 14.40
C PHE A 107 3.85 -6.15 13.95
N GLU A 108 2.63 -6.53 13.63
CA GLU A 108 2.32 -7.91 13.21
C GLU A 108 3.06 -8.29 11.92
N TYR A 109 3.12 -7.37 10.96
CA TYR A 109 3.87 -7.61 9.73
C TYR A 109 5.36 -7.77 9.99
N ALA A 110 5.95 -6.87 10.79
CA ALA A 110 7.37 -6.97 11.18
C ALA A 110 7.67 -8.31 11.85
N LYS A 111 6.82 -8.74 12.76
CA LYS A 111 6.94 -10.01 13.46
C LYS A 111 6.92 -11.20 12.49
N LYS A 112 6.02 -11.20 11.52
CA LYS A 112 5.94 -12.24 10.49
C LYS A 112 7.20 -12.31 9.64
N LYS A 113 7.86 -11.18 9.44
CA LYS A 113 9.11 -11.10 8.68
C LYS A 113 10.35 -11.39 9.51
N GLY A 114 10.20 -11.62 10.79
CA GLY A 114 11.34 -11.84 11.69
C GLY A 114 12.17 -10.59 11.94
N ILE A 115 11.58 -9.42 11.82
CA ILE A 115 12.23 -8.13 11.99
C ILE A 115 11.87 -7.57 13.36
N ASP A 116 12.89 -7.10 14.10
CA ASP A 116 12.66 -6.39 15.35
C ASP A 116 11.97 -5.06 15.06
N TRP A 117 10.77 -4.92 15.62
CA TRP A 117 9.97 -3.73 15.38
C TRP A 117 10.43 -2.56 16.25
N ASP A 118 10.79 -1.46 15.59
CA ASP A 118 11.21 -0.22 16.24
C ASP A 118 10.23 0.94 15.99
N GLY A 119 9.08 0.65 15.41
CA GLY A 119 8.08 1.65 15.04
C GLY A 119 8.29 2.29 13.68
N SER A 120 9.35 1.94 12.97
CA SER A 120 9.60 2.47 11.63
C SER A 120 8.77 1.76 10.58
N TYR A 121 8.62 2.43 9.42
CA TYR A 121 7.92 1.86 8.28
C TYR A 121 8.81 0.89 7.53
N LEU A 122 8.22 -0.25 7.17
CA LEU A 122 8.84 -1.30 6.37
C LEU A 122 8.18 -1.39 5.02
N PRO A 123 8.94 -1.62 3.93
CA PRO A 123 8.33 -1.88 2.62
C PRO A 123 7.39 -3.07 2.68
N ILE A 124 6.25 -2.94 2.01
CA ILE A 124 5.24 -3.99 1.90
C ILE A 124 4.58 -3.88 0.52
N ASP A 125 4.08 -4.96 0.00
CA ASP A 125 3.42 -4.98 -1.31
C ASP A 125 1.93 -5.36 -1.24
#